data_b060ad771fec8209e601a7af05cb5927
#
_entry.id   b060ad771fec8209e601a7af05cb5927
#
_cell.length_a   1.000
_cell.length_b   1.000
_cell.length_c   1.000
_cell.angle_alpha   90.00
_cell.angle_beta   90.00
_cell.angle_gamma   90.00
#
_symmetry.space_group_name_H-M   'P 1'
#
loop_
_entity.id
_entity.type
_entity.pdbx_description
1 polymer ?
#
loop_
_entity_poly.entity_id
_entity_poly.type
_entity_poly.pdbx_seq_one_letter_code
_entity_poly.pdbx_strand_id
1 'polypeptide(L)'
;VEAKEGVKIQEEHVTLATITLQNYFRLYDKLAGMTGTAKTEEKEFVEIYDLNVVEIPTNVAVVREDKNDLIFKTKDAKFDAVVKDIVERSESGQPVLVGTIAVETSEHLAELLTRRGVPHNVLNAKEHERESEIIKDAGQPGQVTIATNMAGRGVDIKLGEGVVELGGLYVLATERHEARRIDNQLRGRSGRQGDPGETRFYLSGEDELVRLFAGDRIKNIMQRFKLPDDQPMEAKILSNQIEGAQKKVEEQNFVMRKNVLKYDDVMNSQRMVIYEQRRRVLEGADLSEEVLDWVDEVIANVVAEFTQEEYAEEWDLDALTRGLADLYGSEITADELREDYGAGLTREALVEDFQTDARERYAAKEEEFGLDPETETPIMRELERYVILQVVDVRWREHLENMDYLREGVHLRAMAQKDPLVEYRAEGHEMFQALGSAIHEEVVALLFHAEITTEEAAQLEQAQAAEGNGNLRYEHEALAGADAISQSAGGNGLTMASAAIAGGLSAESGSVSTQQIVKSEQEQIGRNDPCWCGSGKKFKKCHGA
;
A
#
# COMPACT_ATOMS: atom_id res chain seq x y z
N VAL A 1 -1.18 3.60 -24.54
CA VAL A 1 0.14 3.13 -24.97
C VAL A 1 0.02 1.73 -25.55
N GLU A 2 -0.56 0.76 -24.83
CA GLU A 2 -0.70 -0.65 -25.23
C GLU A 2 -1.39 -0.81 -26.60
N ALA A 3 -2.50 -0.11 -26.80
CA ALA A 3 -3.20 -0.12 -28.08
C ALA A 3 -2.34 0.43 -29.24
N LYS A 4 -1.51 1.45 -28.97
CA LYS A 4 -0.61 2.05 -29.97
C LYS A 4 0.51 1.10 -30.35
N GLU A 5 1.06 0.38 -29.37
CA GLU A 5 2.18 -0.56 -29.56
C GLU A 5 1.71 -1.95 -30.02
N GLY A 6 0.40 -2.18 -30.16
CA GLY A 6 -0.17 -3.41 -30.68
C GLY A 6 -0.03 -4.63 -29.76
N VAL A 7 0.24 -4.40 -28.46
CA VAL A 7 0.26 -5.45 -27.45
C VAL A 7 -1.14 -5.72 -26.91
N LYS A 8 -1.33 -6.88 -26.27
CA LYS A 8 -2.63 -7.22 -25.65
C LYS A 8 -2.93 -6.20 -24.55
N ILE A 9 -4.07 -5.51 -24.67
CA ILE A 9 -4.55 -4.59 -23.63
C ILE A 9 -4.85 -5.41 -22.38
N GLN A 10 -4.23 -5.02 -21.27
CA GLN A 10 -4.48 -5.62 -19.96
C GLN A 10 -5.63 -4.88 -19.26
N GLU A 11 -6.37 -5.60 -18.45
CA GLU A 11 -7.38 -4.99 -17.60
C GLU A 11 -6.73 -4.09 -16.56
N GLU A 12 -7.29 -2.92 -16.36
CA GLU A 12 -6.81 -1.96 -15.35
C GLU A 12 -7.34 -2.37 -13.98
N HIS A 13 -6.42 -2.64 -13.05
CA HIS A 13 -6.79 -2.98 -11.68
C HIS A 13 -6.85 -1.72 -10.82
N VAL A 14 -7.98 -1.52 -10.14
CA VAL A 14 -8.15 -0.44 -9.17
C VAL A 14 -7.75 -0.94 -7.78
N THR A 15 -6.79 -0.29 -7.14
CA THR A 15 -6.40 -0.59 -5.76
C THR A 15 -7.44 0.03 -4.83
N LEU A 16 -8.22 -0.79 -4.14
CA LEU A 16 -9.27 -0.32 -3.23
C LEU A 16 -8.74 0.11 -1.86
N ALA A 17 -7.71 -0.57 -1.35
CA ALA A 17 -7.10 -0.27 -0.07
C ALA A 17 -5.68 -0.81 0.00
N THR A 18 -4.84 -0.22 0.85
CA THR A 18 -3.48 -0.65 1.11
C THR A 18 -3.24 -0.78 2.61
N ILE A 19 -2.31 -1.64 2.98
CA ILE A 19 -1.81 -1.77 4.35
C ILE A 19 -0.29 -1.92 4.29
N THR A 20 0.44 -1.31 5.22
CA THR A 20 1.87 -1.55 5.33
C THR A 20 2.16 -2.97 5.80
N LEU A 21 3.28 -3.56 5.35
CA LEU A 21 3.70 -4.88 5.83
C LEU A 21 3.87 -4.92 7.35
N GLN A 22 4.31 -3.80 7.95
CA GLN A 22 4.48 -3.68 9.38
C GLN A 22 3.13 -3.85 10.12
N ASN A 23 2.10 -3.13 9.71
CA ASN A 23 0.79 -3.24 10.33
C ASN A 23 0.10 -4.56 9.98
N TYR A 24 0.32 -5.08 8.78
CA TYR A 24 -0.20 -6.41 8.41
C TYR A 24 0.33 -7.51 9.34
N PHE A 25 1.64 -7.55 9.59
CA PHE A 25 2.22 -8.57 10.48
C PHE A 25 1.87 -8.37 11.96
N ARG A 26 1.53 -7.14 12.39
CA ARG A 26 1.02 -6.86 13.73
C ARG A 26 -0.39 -7.40 14.00
N LEU A 27 -1.12 -7.82 12.95
CA LEU A 27 -2.44 -8.45 13.10
C LEU A 27 -2.37 -9.87 13.70
N TYR A 28 -1.18 -10.49 13.71
CA TYR A 28 -1.01 -11.82 14.25
C TYR A 28 -0.71 -11.77 15.74
N ASP A 29 -1.49 -12.48 16.55
CA ASP A 29 -1.26 -12.62 18.00
C ASP A 29 0.07 -13.29 18.32
N LYS A 30 0.50 -14.22 17.46
CA LYS A 30 1.76 -14.93 17.57
C LYS A 30 2.56 -14.80 16.28
N LEU A 31 3.62 -14.02 16.33
CA LEU A 31 4.54 -13.81 15.22
C LEU A 31 5.92 -14.36 15.55
N ALA A 32 6.49 -15.15 14.66
CA ALA A 32 7.87 -15.63 14.75
C ALA A 32 8.45 -15.80 13.34
N GLY A 33 9.79 -15.78 13.23
CA GLY A 33 10.48 -15.97 11.97
C GLY A 33 11.86 -16.55 12.16
N MET A 34 12.45 -17.06 11.09
CA MET A 34 13.81 -17.61 11.09
C MET A 34 14.58 -17.10 9.87
N THR A 35 15.79 -16.60 10.12
CA THR A 35 16.70 -16.18 9.06
C THR A 35 18.14 -16.21 9.57
N GLY A 36 19.10 -16.37 8.67
CA GLY A 36 20.54 -16.29 9.00
C GLY A 36 21.06 -14.85 9.17
N THR A 37 20.23 -13.82 8.99
CA THR A 37 20.67 -12.41 8.94
C THR A 37 19.83 -11.46 9.80
N ALA A 38 19.07 -11.97 10.78
CA ALA A 38 18.23 -11.14 11.64
C ALA A 38 19.00 -10.17 12.54
N LYS A 39 20.21 -10.55 12.97
CA LYS A 39 20.98 -9.81 14.01
C LYS A 39 21.32 -8.38 13.58
N THR A 40 21.53 -8.13 12.30
CA THR A 40 21.81 -6.77 11.79
C THR A 40 20.63 -5.82 11.96
N GLU A 41 19.40 -6.35 11.95
CA GLU A 41 18.13 -5.62 12.03
C GLU A 41 17.42 -5.79 13.39
N GLU A 42 18.11 -6.30 14.41
CA GLU A 42 17.55 -6.59 15.74
C GLU A 42 16.79 -5.39 16.34
N LYS A 43 17.35 -4.19 16.20
CA LYS A 43 16.72 -2.95 16.66
C LYS A 43 15.35 -2.72 16.03
N GLU A 44 15.23 -2.96 14.73
CA GLU A 44 13.95 -2.81 14.00
C GLU A 44 12.95 -3.88 14.42
N PHE A 45 13.37 -5.12 14.61
CA PHE A 45 12.49 -6.18 15.11
C PHE A 45 11.93 -5.88 16.50
N VAL A 46 12.76 -5.37 17.42
CA VAL A 46 12.32 -5.00 18.77
C VAL A 46 11.40 -3.78 18.73
N GLU A 47 11.78 -2.71 18.02
CA GLU A 47 11.02 -1.45 18.06
C GLU A 47 9.69 -1.48 17.31
N ILE A 48 9.59 -2.29 16.23
CA ILE A 48 8.39 -2.32 15.37
C ILE A 48 7.47 -3.49 15.71
N TYR A 49 8.04 -4.68 15.96
CA TYR A 49 7.27 -5.92 16.10
C TYR A 49 7.31 -6.52 17.50
N ASP A 50 8.04 -5.90 18.44
CA ASP A 50 8.29 -6.43 19.80
C ASP A 50 8.89 -7.85 19.78
N LEU A 51 9.75 -8.12 18.78
CA LEU A 51 10.38 -9.41 18.57
C LEU A 51 11.86 -9.38 18.98
N ASN A 52 12.25 -10.25 19.89
CA ASN A 52 13.65 -10.45 20.26
C ASN A 52 14.36 -11.37 19.26
N VAL A 53 15.60 -11.04 18.91
CA VAL A 53 16.45 -11.87 18.07
C VAL A 53 17.31 -12.80 18.91
N VAL A 54 17.11 -14.11 18.74
CA VAL A 54 17.88 -15.15 19.42
C VAL A 54 18.83 -15.81 18.43
N GLU A 55 20.14 -15.75 18.70
CA GLU A 55 21.15 -16.42 17.91
C GLU A 55 21.25 -17.90 18.30
N ILE A 56 20.95 -18.79 17.37
CA ILE A 56 21.13 -20.23 17.55
C ILE A 56 22.48 -20.60 16.92
N PRO A 57 23.40 -21.23 17.66
CA PRO A 57 24.67 -21.67 17.12
C PRO A 57 24.50 -22.61 15.92
N THR A 58 25.41 -22.52 14.95
CA THR A 58 25.41 -23.40 13.79
C THR A 58 25.66 -24.85 14.20
N ASN A 59 25.03 -25.81 13.52
CA ASN A 59 25.21 -27.23 13.79
C ASN A 59 26.68 -27.69 13.60
N VAL A 60 27.34 -27.15 12.57
CA VAL A 60 28.76 -27.38 12.27
C VAL A 60 29.47 -26.04 12.19
N ALA A 61 30.73 -25.97 12.62
CA ALA A 61 31.52 -24.74 12.55
C ALA A 61 31.65 -24.26 11.09
N VAL A 62 31.55 -22.94 10.91
CA VAL A 62 31.75 -22.32 9.59
C VAL A 62 33.25 -22.33 9.26
N VAL A 63 33.61 -22.97 8.15
CA VAL A 63 35.00 -23.09 7.65
C VAL A 63 35.26 -22.10 6.51
N ARG A 64 34.21 -21.44 5.99
CA ARG A 64 34.29 -20.45 4.92
C ARG A 64 35.26 -19.32 5.27
N GLU A 65 36.05 -18.93 4.29
CA GLU A 65 36.99 -17.82 4.40
C GLU A 65 36.40 -16.54 3.77
N ASP A 66 36.09 -15.55 4.60
CA ASP A 66 35.63 -14.25 4.15
C ASP A 66 36.83 -13.30 3.99
N LYS A 67 37.30 -13.15 2.74
CA LYS A 67 38.46 -12.30 2.38
C LYS A 67 38.12 -10.81 2.54
N ASN A 68 39.19 -9.98 2.72
CA ASN A 68 39.03 -8.54 2.69
C ASN A 68 38.58 -8.04 1.31
N ASP A 69 37.91 -6.89 1.28
CA ASP A 69 37.51 -6.24 0.06
C ASP A 69 38.72 -5.76 -0.76
N LEU A 70 38.63 -5.89 -2.06
CA LEU A 70 39.58 -5.30 -3.02
C LEU A 70 38.98 -4.00 -3.57
N ILE A 71 39.68 -2.89 -3.35
CA ILE A 71 39.18 -1.57 -3.75
C ILE A 71 40.02 -1.02 -4.88
N PHE A 72 39.40 -0.82 -6.02
CA PHE A 72 39.98 -0.25 -7.23
C PHE A 72 39.67 1.23 -7.36
N LYS A 73 40.41 1.94 -8.16
CA LYS A 73 40.21 3.36 -8.40
C LYS A 73 39.01 3.61 -9.32
N THR A 74 38.88 2.80 -10.37
CA THR A 74 37.86 2.91 -11.41
C THR A 74 37.03 1.63 -11.53
N LYS A 75 35.84 1.75 -12.11
CA LYS A 75 34.99 0.59 -12.42
C LYS A 75 35.62 -0.33 -13.44
N ASP A 76 36.27 0.22 -14.47
CA ASP A 76 36.92 -0.57 -15.52
C ASP A 76 38.00 -1.47 -14.96
N ALA A 77 38.91 -0.93 -14.14
CA ALA A 77 39.94 -1.71 -13.47
C ALA A 77 39.38 -2.80 -12.55
N LYS A 78 38.27 -2.50 -11.85
CA LYS A 78 37.54 -3.47 -11.04
C LYS A 78 37.02 -4.63 -11.90
N PHE A 79 36.33 -4.34 -13.00
CA PHE A 79 35.76 -5.38 -13.86
C PHE A 79 36.82 -6.22 -14.56
N ASP A 80 37.94 -5.62 -14.99
CA ASP A 80 39.07 -6.36 -15.54
C ASP A 80 39.64 -7.35 -14.50
N ALA A 81 39.78 -6.93 -13.25
CA ALA A 81 40.23 -7.80 -12.17
C ALA A 81 39.22 -8.91 -11.83
N VAL A 82 37.93 -8.57 -11.81
CA VAL A 82 36.83 -9.54 -11.60
C VAL A 82 36.84 -10.61 -12.66
N VAL A 83 36.92 -10.23 -13.94
CA VAL A 83 36.96 -11.17 -15.06
C VAL A 83 38.19 -12.07 -14.97
N LYS A 84 39.36 -11.51 -14.62
CA LYS A 84 40.60 -12.29 -14.46
C LYS A 84 40.48 -13.34 -13.36
N ASP A 85 39.95 -12.98 -12.18
CA ASP A 85 39.77 -13.91 -11.07
C ASP A 85 38.73 -15.00 -11.39
N ILE A 86 37.64 -14.65 -12.09
CA ILE A 86 36.65 -15.63 -12.56
C ILE A 86 37.27 -16.65 -13.50
N VAL A 87 38.09 -16.19 -14.45
CA VAL A 87 38.79 -17.07 -15.40
C VAL A 87 39.71 -18.04 -14.64
N GLU A 88 40.59 -17.53 -13.77
CA GLU A 88 41.54 -18.33 -12.98
C GLU A 88 40.82 -19.40 -12.13
N ARG A 89 39.72 -19.05 -11.48
CA ARG A 89 38.91 -19.97 -10.65
C ARG A 89 38.19 -21.03 -11.48
N SER A 90 37.52 -20.61 -12.56
CA SER A 90 36.83 -21.52 -13.47
C SER A 90 37.76 -22.52 -14.13
N GLU A 91 38.93 -22.08 -14.59
CA GLU A 91 39.97 -22.94 -15.17
C GLU A 91 40.53 -23.95 -14.13
N SER A 92 40.62 -23.57 -12.85
CA SER A 92 41.00 -24.49 -11.78
C SER A 92 39.89 -25.49 -11.40
N GLY A 93 38.70 -25.37 -11.98
CA GLY A 93 37.54 -26.18 -11.69
C GLY A 93 36.71 -25.72 -10.48
N GLN A 94 37.09 -24.61 -9.83
CA GLN A 94 36.31 -24.07 -8.71
C GLN A 94 35.04 -23.35 -9.23
N PRO A 95 33.84 -23.68 -8.76
CA PRO A 95 32.62 -22.97 -9.16
C PRO A 95 32.59 -21.55 -8.60
N VAL A 96 32.10 -20.59 -9.40
CA VAL A 96 32.02 -19.18 -9.07
C VAL A 96 30.61 -18.67 -9.13
N LEU A 97 30.12 -18.12 -8.02
CA LEU A 97 28.85 -17.36 -7.96
C LEU A 97 29.18 -15.88 -7.87
N VAL A 98 28.77 -15.11 -8.87
CA VAL A 98 28.98 -13.66 -8.92
C VAL A 98 27.70 -12.94 -8.54
N GLY A 99 27.76 -12.13 -7.48
CA GLY A 99 26.67 -11.24 -7.06
C GLY A 99 26.81 -9.84 -7.68
N THR A 100 25.76 -9.36 -8.33
CA THR A 100 25.67 -8.01 -8.88
C THR A 100 24.44 -7.30 -8.30
N ILE A 101 24.44 -5.95 -8.26
CA ILE A 101 23.32 -5.17 -7.72
C ILE A 101 22.26 -4.91 -8.80
N ALA A 102 22.66 -4.63 -10.03
CA ALA A 102 21.78 -4.23 -11.11
C ALA A 102 21.82 -5.24 -12.28
N VAL A 103 20.73 -5.26 -13.05
CA VAL A 103 20.63 -6.09 -14.26
C VAL A 103 21.69 -5.67 -15.29
N GLU A 104 21.87 -4.35 -15.47
CA GLU A 104 22.86 -3.77 -16.40
C GLU A 104 24.28 -4.21 -16.03
N THR A 105 24.60 -4.26 -14.73
CA THR A 105 25.92 -4.75 -14.26
C THR A 105 26.10 -6.23 -14.57
N SER A 106 25.05 -7.03 -14.45
CA SER A 106 25.09 -8.46 -14.78
C SER A 106 25.28 -8.69 -16.28
N GLU A 107 24.59 -7.94 -17.11
CA GLU A 107 24.68 -8.01 -18.58
C GLU A 107 26.09 -7.55 -19.05
N HIS A 108 26.59 -6.44 -18.50
CA HIS A 108 27.95 -5.96 -18.81
C HIS A 108 29.03 -6.99 -18.48
N LEU A 109 28.94 -7.61 -17.29
CA LEU A 109 29.90 -8.66 -16.90
C LEU A 109 29.78 -9.90 -17.80
N ALA A 110 28.57 -10.29 -18.16
CA ALA A 110 28.31 -11.40 -19.09
C ALA A 110 28.95 -11.15 -20.46
N GLU A 111 28.84 -9.91 -20.99
CA GLU A 111 29.55 -9.55 -22.25
C GLU A 111 31.06 -9.67 -22.12
N LEU A 112 31.65 -9.23 -21.01
CA LEU A 112 33.08 -9.32 -20.77
C LEU A 112 33.57 -10.77 -20.72
N LEU A 113 32.82 -11.66 -20.04
CA LEU A 113 33.10 -13.09 -19.95
C LEU A 113 32.93 -13.78 -21.32
N THR A 114 31.90 -13.42 -22.09
CA THR A 114 31.71 -13.91 -23.46
C THR A 114 32.90 -13.56 -24.36
N ARG A 115 33.38 -12.32 -24.27
CA ARG A 115 34.59 -11.89 -25.03
C ARG A 115 35.85 -12.66 -24.65
N ARG A 116 35.93 -13.18 -23.43
CA ARG A 116 37.02 -14.02 -22.93
C ARG A 116 36.79 -15.52 -23.16
N GLY A 117 35.64 -15.90 -23.71
CA GLY A 117 35.27 -17.29 -24.00
C GLY A 117 34.95 -18.15 -22.77
N VAL A 118 34.58 -17.53 -21.64
CA VAL A 118 34.20 -18.24 -20.40
C VAL A 118 32.73 -18.63 -20.45
N PRO A 119 32.39 -19.93 -20.41
CA PRO A 119 30.99 -20.35 -20.28
C PRO A 119 30.41 -19.86 -18.97
N HIS A 120 29.22 -19.25 -19.00
CA HIS A 120 28.55 -18.75 -17.81
C HIS A 120 27.03 -18.74 -17.98
N ASN A 121 26.31 -18.78 -16.86
CA ASN A 121 24.88 -18.59 -16.79
C ASN A 121 24.58 -17.23 -16.16
N VAL A 122 23.55 -16.54 -16.68
CA VAL A 122 23.06 -15.29 -16.09
C VAL A 122 21.67 -15.52 -15.50
N LEU A 123 21.50 -15.09 -14.26
CA LEU A 123 20.26 -15.19 -13.51
C LEU A 123 19.85 -13.79 -13.06
N ASN A 124 18.91 -13.21 -13.76
CA ASN A 124 18.34 -11.89 -13.46
C ASN A 124 16.81 -11.91 -13.59
N ALA A 125 16.16 -10.77 -13.35
CA ALA A 125 14.70 -10.65 -13.40
C ALA A 125 14.06 -11.04 -14.75
N LYS A 126 14.84 -11.18 -15.82
CA LYS A 126 14.35 -11.58 -17.15
C LYS A 126 14.29 -13.11 -17.34
N GLU A 127 14.95 -13.88 -16.47
CA GLU A 127 15.15 -15.33 -16.61
C GLU A 127 14.50 -16.18 -15.50
N HIS A 128 13.36 -15.74 -14.97
CA HIS A 128 12.69 -16.38 -13.82
C HIS A 128 12.32 -17.85 -14.03
N GLU A 129 11.90 -18.23 -15.23
CA GLU A 129 11.41 -19.59 -15.52
C GLU A 129 12.49 -20.67 -15.35
N ARG A 130 13.76 -20.30 -15.56
CA ARG A 130 14.90 -21.22 -15.49
C ARG A 130 15.73 -21.10 -14.21
N GLU A 131 15.29 -20.27 -13.27
CA GLU A 131 16.04 -19.98 -12.05
C GLU A 131 16.46 -21.23 -11.28
N SER A 132 15.52 -22.14 -11.06
CA SER A 132 15.77 -23.37 -10.30
C SER A 132 16.79 -24.30 -10.97
N GLU A 133 16.81 -24.36 -12.31
CA GLU A 133 17.77 -25.17 -13.07
C GLU A 133 19.18 -24.57 -13.00
N ILE A 134 19.31 -23.25 -13.24
CA ILE A 134 20.58 -22.53 -13.21
C ILE A 134 21.23 -22.64 -11.83
N ILE A 135 20.44 -22.44 -10.75
CA ILE A 135 20.97 -22.51 -9.38
C ILE A 135 21.40 -23.92 -9.00
N LYS A 136 20.69 -24.96 -9.47
CA LYS A 136 21.05 -26.35 -9.20
C LYS A 136 22.44 -26.68 -9.77
N ASP A 137 22.81 -26.12 -10.91
CA ASP A 137 24.08 -26.35 -11.58
C ASP A 137 25.20 -25.41 -11.10
N ALA A 138 24.87 -24.35 -10.36
CA ALA A 138 25.85 -23.34 -9.92
C ALA A 138 26.98 -23.87 -9.04
N GLY A 139 26.82 -25.04 -8.42
CA GLY A 139 27.85 -25.72 -7.62
C GLY A 139 28.68 -26.76 -8.37
N GLN A 140 28.46 -26.94 -9.67
CA GLN A 140 29.22 -27.93 -10.47
C GLN A 140 30.63 -27.42 -10.79
N PRO A 141 31.61 -28.32 -11.00
CA PRO A 141 32.98 -27.94 -11.25
C PRO A 141 33.14 -26.95 -12.41
N GLY A 142 33.86 -25.85 -12.17
CA GLY A 142 34.19 -24.83 -13.19
C GLY A 142 32.98 -23.97 -13.63
N GLN A 143 31.82 -24.17 -13.08
CA GLN A 143 30.60 -23.42 -13.44
C GLN A 143 30.69 -21.96 -12.95
N VAL A 144 30.33 -21.02 -13.83
CA VAL A 144 30.21 -19.60 -13.52
C VAL A 144 28.75 -19.18 -13.59
N THR A 145 28.26 -18.62 -12.52
CA THR A 145 26.87 -18.11 -12.45
C THR A 145 26.89 -16.66 -12.01
N ILE A 146 26.34 -15.77 -12.83
CA ILE A 146 26.14 -14.35 -12.50
C ILE A 146 24.70 -14.19 -12.02
N ALA A 147 24.51 -13.67 -10.82
CA ALA A 147 23.18 -13.50 -10.24
C ALA A 147 22.96 -12.06 -9.76
N THR A 148 21.83 -11.46 -10.13
CA THR A 148 21.38 -10.23 -9.48
C THR A 148 20.70 -10.55 -8.17
N ASN A 149 20.85 -9.66 -7.18
CA ASN A 149 20.26 -9.69 -5.85
C ASN A 149 19.44 -10.93 -5.48
N MET A 150 20.03 -11.80 -4.66
CA MET A 150 19.33 -12.92 -4.01
C MET A 150 18.68 -13.96 -4.97
N ALA A 151 19.07 -14.02 -6.23
CA ALA A 151 18.63 -15.08 -7.11
C ALA A 151 18.85 -16.44 -6.44
N GLY A 152 17.86 -17.33 -6.55
CA GLY A 152 17.87 -18.61 -5.87
C GLY A 152 17.63 -18.54 -4.35
N ARG A 153 16.95 -17.52 -3.82
CA ARG A 153 16.57 -17.50 -2.42
C ARG A 153 15.68 -18.70 -2.09
N GLY A 154 16.05 -19.43 -1.01
CA GLY A 154 15.36 -20.66 -0.62
C GLY A 154 15.85 -21.92 -1.35
N VAL A 155 16.72 -21.80 -2.35
CA VAL A 155 17.33 -22.95 -3.05
C VAL A 155 18.75 -23.17 -2.52
N ASP A 156 19.10 -24.43 -2.27
CA ASP A 156 20.43 -24.83 -1.85
C ASP A 156 21.33 -25.11 -3.05
N ILE A 157 22.55 -24.55 -3.04
CA ILE A 157 23.58 -24.82 -4.03
C ILE A 157 24.39 -26.01 -3.55
N LYS A 158 24.18 -27.17 -4.17
CA LYS A 158 24.91 -28.39 -3.84
C LYS A 158 26.22 -28.42 -4.60
N LEU A 159 27.31 -28.70 -3.87
CA LEU A 159 28.65 -28.84 -4.49
C LEU A 159 28.71 -30.12 -5.28
N GLY A 160 29.29 -30.04 -6.51
CA GLY A 160 29.57 -31.19 -7.32
C GLY A 160 30.73 -32.03 -6.79
N GLU A 161 30.95 -33.19 -7.40
CA GLU A 161 32.05 -34.11 -7.02
C GLU A 161 33.40 -33.42 -7.20
N GLY A 162 34.29 -33.49 -6.20
CA GLY A 162 35.64 -32.91 -6.23
C GLY A 162 35.71 -31.41 -5.94
N VAL A 163 34.57 -30.71 -5.80
CA VAL A 163 34.55 -29.25 -5.56
C VAL A 163 34.98 -28.90 -4.13
N VAL A 164 34.73 -29.79 -3.17
CA VAL A 164 35.18 -29.59 -1.78
C VAL A 164 36.69 -29.52 -1.70
N GLU A 165 37.41 -30.37 -2.41
CA GLU A 165 38.87 -30.39 -2.49
C GLU A 165 39.47 -29.16 -3.19
N LEU A 166 38.68 -28.53 -4.07
CA LEU A 166 39.04 -27.27 -4.73
C LEU A 166 38.75 -26.01 -3.91
N GLY A 167 38.28 -26.19 -2.66
CA GLY A 167 37.98 -25.07 -1.75
C GLY A 167 36.51 -24.66 -1.73
N GLY A 168 35.60 -25.45 -2.32
CA GLY A 168 34.18 -25.21 -2.33
C GLY A 168 33.72 -24.10 -3.27
N LEU A 169 32.50 -23.55 -3.04
CA LEU A 169 31.94 -22.48 -3.83
C LEU A 169 32.64 -21.14 -3.54
N TYR A 170 33.18 -20.49 -4.59
CA TYR A 170 33.66 -19.13 -4.50
C TYR A 170 32.55 -18.12 -4.78
N VAL A 171 32.29 -17.21 -3.83
CA VAL A 171 31.32 -16.12 -3.97
C VAL A 171 32.05 -14.81 -4.18
N LEU A 172 31.85 -14.20 -5.32
CA LEU A 172 32.39 -12.90 -5.68
C LEU A 172 31.25 -11.89 -5.77
N ALA A 173 31.41 -10.72 -5.16
CA ALA A 173 30.47 -9.61 -5.30
C ALA A 173 31.16 -8.42 -5.98
N THR A 174 30.45 -7.77 -6.91
CA THR A 174 31.00 -6.64 -7.67
C THR A 174 30.80 -5.30 -6.95
N GLU A 175 29.94 -5.25 -5.93
CA GLU A 175 29.64 -4.06 -5.13
C GLU A 175 29.14 -4.45 -3.75
N ARG A 176 29.18 -3.51 -2.78
CA ARG A 176 28.50 -3.64 -1.49
C ARG A 176 27.08 -3.14 -1.60
N HIS A 177 26.14 -3.89 -1.06
CA HIS A 177 24.76 -3.46 -0.93
C HIS A 177 24.61 -2.38 0.14
N GLU A 178 23.53 -1.64 0.10
CA GLU A 178 23.19 -0.63 1.12
C GLU A 178 23.00 -1.24 2.51
N ALA A 179 22.50 -2.49 2.58
CA ALA A 179 22.26 -3.21 3.82
C ALA A 179 23.19 -4.42 3.96
N ARG A 180 23.89 -4.51 5.10
CA ARG A 180 24.81 -5.61 5.45
C ARG A 180 24.14 -6.99 5.40
N ARG A 181 22.85 -7.06 5.73
CA ARG A 181 22.09 -8.32 5.67
C ARG A 181 22.08 -8.94 4.28
N ILE A 182 22.07 -8.13 3.22
CA ILE A 182 22.08 -8.61 1.83
C ILE A 182 23.46 -9.17 1.48
N ASP A 183 24.53 -8.48 1.87
CA ASP A 183 25.90 -8.99 1.74
C ASP A 183 26.08 -10.32 2.48
N ASN A 184 25.55 -10.43 3.71
CA ASN A 184 25.61 -11.65 4.50
C ASN A 184 24.79 -12.79 3.86
N GLN A 185 23.65 -12.49 3.25
CA GLN A 185 22.85 -13.48 2.51
C GLN A 185 23.61 -14.00 1.28
N LEU A 186 24.33 -13.13 0.56
CA LEU A 186 25.18 -13.53 -0.55
C LEU A 186 26.35 -14.39 -0.07
N ARG A 187 27.09 -13.96 0.95
CA ARG A 187 28.16 -14.77 1.58
C ARG A 187 27.65 -16.13 2.04
N GLY A 188 26.44 -16.16 2.61
CA GLY A 188 25.78 -17.38 3.09
C GLY A 188 25.39 -18.39 2.00
N ARG A 189 25.62 -18.08 0.72
CA ARG A 189 25.49 -19.06 -0.36
C ARG A 189 26.63 -20.07 -0.35
N SER A 190 27.78 -19.74 0.22
CA SER A 190 28.97 -20.58 0.33
C SER A 190 29.23 -21.01 1.78
N GLY A 191 29.94 -22.09 1.98
CA GLY A 191 30.36 -22.58 3.31
C GLY A 191 29.22 -23.14 4.15
N ARG A 192 28.28 -23.84 3.54
CA ARG A 192 27.13 -24.44 4.23
C ARG A 192 27.48 -25.79 4.83
N GLN A 193 26.89 -26.11 5.99
CA GLN A 193 27.01 -27.40 6.68
C GLN A 193 28.47 -27.88 6.86
N GLY A 194 29.40 -26.94 7.04
CA GLY A 194 30.81 -27.25 7.23
C GLY A 194 31.60 -27.42 5.94
N ASP A 195 31.01 -27.21 4.78
CA ASP A 195 31.74 -27.18 3.51
C ASP A 195 32.75 -26.02 3.50
N PRO A 196 33.90 -26.15 2.86
CA PRO A 196 34.79 -25.02 2.57
C PRO A 196 34.11 -24.03 1.63
N GLY A 197 34.65 -22.84 1.59
CA GLY A 197 34.16 -21.78 0.69
C GLY A 197 34.98 -20.52 0.86
N GLU A 198 34.90 -19.64 -0.11
CA GLU A 198 35.60 -18.35 -0.08
C GLU A 198 34.64 -17.25 -0.54
N THR A 199 34.71 -16.08 0.09
CA THR A 199 33.96 -14.91 -0.38
C THR A 199 34.84 -13.69 -0.50
N ARG A 200 34.62 -12.89 -1.53
CA ARG A 200 35.37 -11.65 -1.75
C ARG A 200 34.52 -10.58 -2.45
N PHE A 201 34.65 -9.34 -2.01
CA PHE A 201 34.04 -8.18 -2.64
C PHE A 201 35.06 -7.38 -3.46
N TYR A 202 34.70 -7.02 -4.68
CA TYR A 202 35.45 -6.16 -5.58
C TYR A 202 34.71 -4.82 -5.65
N LEU A 203 35.36 -3.76 -5.22
CA LEU A 203 34.79 -2.44 -5.09
C LEU A 203 35.57 -1.42 -5.90
N SER A 204 34.96 -0.32 -6.27
CA SER A 204 35.62 0.83 -6.85
C SER A 204 35.31 2.12 -6.12
N GLY A 205 36.21 3.11 -6.25
CA GLY A 205 35.95 4.47 -5.75
C GLY A 205 34.77 5.16 -6.44
N GLU A 206 34.28 4.59 -7.53
CA GLU A 206 33.16 5.10 -8.33
C GLU A 206 31.84 4.40 -8.01
N ASP A 207 31.84 3.34 -7.19
CA ASP A 207 30.62 2.67 -6.73
C ASP A 207 29.81 3.62 -5.84
N GLU A 208 28.50 3.57 -5.94
CA GLU A 208 27.62 4.58 -5.37
C GLU A 208 27.78 4.72 -3.84
N LEU A 209 27.76 3.61 -3.12
CA LEU A 209 27.95 3.61 -1.67
C LEU A 209 29.31 4.19 -1.26
N VAL A 210 30.37 3.82 -2.01
CA VAL A 210 31.73 4.32 -1.77
C VAL A 210 31.80 5.81 -2.06
N ARG A 211 31.23 6.26 -3.18
CA ARG A 211 31.21 7.67 -3.60
C ARG A 211 30.50 8.57 -2.59
N LEU A 212 29.33 8.15 -2.09
CA LEU A 212 28.51 8.96 -1.18
C LEU A 212 29.14 9.10 0.22
N PHE A 213 29.75 8.05 0.74
CA PHE A 213 30.18 8.02 2.15
C PHE A 213 31.69 8.02 2.37
N ALA A 214 32.46 7.62 1.40
CA ALA A 214 33.91 7.46 1.55
C ALA A 214 34.74 8.00 0.37
N GLY A 215 34.09 8.49 -0.70
CA GLY A 215 34.71 8.80 -1.99
C GLY A 215 35.91 9.73 -1.89
N ASP A 216 35.78 10.85 -1.18
CA ASP A 216 36.88 11.82 -1.06
C ASP A 216 38.05 11.27 -0.23
N ARG A 217 37.77 10.50 0.83
CA ARG A 217 38.83 9.89 1.66
C ARG A 217 39.58 8.81 0.91
N ILE A 218 38.88 7.94 0.21
CA ILE A 218 39.46 6.86 -0.58
C ILE A 218 40.24 7.45 -1.75
N LYS A 219 39.70 8.44 -2.48
CA LYS A 219 40.43 9.17 -3.53
C LYS A 219 41.71 9.81 -3.00
N ASN A 220 41.66 10.50 -1.90
CA ASN A 220 42.82 11.14 -1.27
C ASN A 220 43.89 10.11 -0.84
N ILE A 221 43.45 8.98 -0.28
CA ILE A 221 44.36 7.89 0.11
C ILE A 221 45.01 7.29 -1.12
N MET A 222 44.24 6.96 -2.16
CA MET A 222 44.78 6.38 -3.40
C MET A 222 45.74 7.33 -4.14
N GLN A 223 45.40 8.64 -4.19
CA GLN A 223 46.30 9.65 -4.76
C GLN A 223 47.60 9.80 -3.97
N ARG A 224 47.50 9.75 -2.64
CA ARG A 224 48.69 9.88 -1.76
C ARG A 224 49.66 8.70 -1.92
N PHE A 225 49.13 7.50 -2.14
CA PHE A 225 49.97 6.30 -2.36
C PHE A 225 50.43 6.12 -3.82
N LYS A 226 49.97 6.99 -4.77
CA LYS A 226 50.31 6.92 -6.21
C LYS A 226 50.14 5.51 -6.79
N LEU A 227 49.11 4.78 -6.36
CA LEU A 227 48.85 3.43 -6.85
C LEU A 227 48.48 3.46 -8.34
N PRO A 228 48.98 2.53 -9.15
CA PRO A 228 48.51 2.30 -10.53
C PRO A 228 46.99 1.99 -10.50
N ASP A 229 46.30 2.29 -11.60
CA ASP A 229 44.84 2.14 -11.68
C ASP A 229 44.40 0.66 -11.61
N ASP A 230 45.25 -0.25 -12.04
CA ASP A 230 45.06 -1.71 -12.06
C ASP A 230 45.43 -2.41 -10.75
N GLN A 231 46.03 -1.70 -9.79
CA GLN A 231 46.44 -2.29 -8.51
C GLN A 231 45.35 -2.02 -7.43
N PRO A 232 44.74 -3.09 -6.88
CA PRO A 232 43.76 -2.93 -5.82
C PRO A 232 44.41 -2.55 -4.48
N MET A 233 43.65 -1.84 -3.67
CA MET A 233 43.98 -1.63 -2.28
C MET A 233 43.25 -2.68 -1.44
N GLU A 234 44.00 -3.50 -0.72
CA GLU A 234 43.47 -4.46 0.25
C GLU A 234 43.80 -3.98 1.67
N ALA A 235 42.85 -3.42 2.38
CA ALA A 235 43.08 -2.96 3.75
C ALA A 235 41.82 -3.12 4.58
N LYS A 236 41.91 -3.86 5.69
CA LYS A 236 40.80 -4.07 6.64
C LYS A 236 40.17 -2.76 7.15
N ILE A 237 40.99 -1.70 7.26
CA ILE A 237 40.51 -0.36 7.66
C ILE A 237 39.50 0.18 6.66
N LEU A 238 39.69 -0.02 5.37
CA LEU A 238 38.78 0.44 4.32
C LEU A 238 37.47 -0.36 4.31
N SER A 239 37.55 -1.69 4.45
CA SER A 239 36.37 -2.53 4.60
C SER A 239 35.53 -2.11 5.82
N ASN A 240 36.16 -1.80 6.95
CA ASN A 240 35.46 -1.31 8.14
C ASN A 240 34.83 0.07 7.93
N GLN A 241 35.44 0.95 7.11
CA GLN A 241 34.83 2.25 6.79
C GLN A 241 33.59 2.10 5.91
N ILE A 242 33.62 1.18 4.95
CA ILE A 242 32.46 0.88 4.09
C ILE A 242 31.35 0.25 4.92
N GLU A 243 31.68 -0.69 5.82
CA GLU A 243 30.68 -1.22 6.77
C GLU A 243 30.09 -0.12 7.67
N GLY A 244 30.90 0.84 8.10
CA GLY A 244 30.41 2.03 8.83
C GLY A 244 29.47 2.92 8.00
N ALA A 245 29.71 3.00 6.68
CA ALA A 245 28.81 3.68 5.76
C ALA A 245 27.46 2.93 5.62
N GLN A 246 27.51 1.60 5.43
CA GLN A 246 26.31 0.76 5.40
C GLN A 246 25.46 0.94 6.66
N LYS A 247 26.07 0.91 7.85
CA LYS A 247 25.35 1.15 9.13
C LYS A 247 24.61 2.49 9.15
N LYS A 248 25.19 3.54 8.60
CA LYS A 248 24.53 4.86 8.52
C LYS A 248 23.35 4.85 7.55
N VAL A 249 23.49 4.19 6.40
CA VAL A 249 22.40 4.04 5.43
C VAL A 249 21.25 3.21 6.04
N GLU A 250 21.59 2.09 6.68
CA GLU A 250 20.63 1.25 7.40
C GLU A 250 19.86 2.06 8.46
N GLU A 251 20.55 2.86 9.26
CA GLU A 251 19.93 3.72 10.27
C GLU A 251 19.03 4.80 9.65
N GLN A 252 19.47 5.45 8.59
CA GLN A 252 18.66 6.44 7.87
C GLN A 252 17.40 5.80 7.27
N ASN A 253 17.55 4.65 6.61
CA ASN A 253 16.43 3.91 6.04
C ASN A 253 15.45 3.41 7.11
N PHE A 254 15.97 2.98 8.27
CA PHE A 254 15.14 2.64 9.43
C PHE A 254 14.32 3.83 9.93
N VAL A 255 14.94 5.01 10.07
CA VAL A 255 14.22 6.23 10.48
C VAL A 255 13.13 6.59 9.47
N MET A 256 13.43 6.49 8.16
CA MET A 256 12.42 6.73 7.12
C MET A 256 11.25 5.74 7.22
N ARG A 257 11.52 4.42 7.32
CA ARG A 257 10.47 3.40 7.50
C ARG A 257 9.64 3.65 8.76
N LYS A 258 10.29 4.01 9.88
CA LYS A 258 9.62 4.34 11.14
C LYS A 258 8.72 5.58 11.01
N ASN A 259 9.14 6.58 10.25
CA ASN A 259 8.30 7.76 10.02
C ASN A 259 7.08 7.43 9.15
N VAL A 260 7.25 6.67 8.07
CA VAL A 260 6.11 6.18 7.27
C VAL A 260 5.12 5.41 8.14
N LEU A 261 5.63 4.53 9.02
CA LEU A 261 4.78 3.77 9.92
C LEU A 261 3.96 4.65 10.87
N LYS A 262 4.51 5.76 11.38
CA LYS A 262 3.77 6.69 12.26
C LYS A 262 2.53 7.31 11.60
N TYR A 263 2.58 7.55 10.30
CA TYR A 263 1.42 8.01 9.53
C TYR A 263 0.43 6.86 9.30
N ASP A 264 0.93 5.67 8.96
CA ASP A 264 0.07 4.50 8.76
C ASP A 264 -0.58 4.01 10.07
N ASP A 265 0.05 4.22 11.23
CA ASP A 265 -0.53 3.90 12.54
C ASP A 265 -1.84 4.67 12.82
N VAL A 266 -1.96 5.91 12.31
CA VAL A 266 -3.22 6.69 12.40
C VAL A 266 -4.31 5.99 11.60
N MET A 267 -4.01 5.66 10.34
CA MET A 267 -4.94 4.91 9.48
C MET A 267 -5.27 3.53 10.04
N ASN A 268 -4.28 2.85 10.63
CA ASN A 268 -4.50 1.54 11.21
C ASN A 268 -5.45 1.57 12.40
N SER A 269 -5.38 2.60 13.23
CA SER A 269 -6.31 2.79 14.35
C SER A 269 -7.76 2.97 13.85
N GLN A 270 -7.97 3.77 12.83
CA GLN A 270 -9.27 3.97 12.18
C GLN A 270 -9.77 2.69 11.51
N ARG A 271 -8.88 1.98 10.79
CA ARG A 271 -9.17 0.69 10.15
C ARG A 271 -9.68 -0.35 11.15
N MET A 272 -9.05 -0.45 12.32
CA MET A 272 -9.47 -1.39 13.35
C MET A 272 -10.90 -1.13 13.82
N VAL A 273 -11.30 0.13 14.00
CA VAL A 273 -12.66 0.51 14.40
C VAL A 273 -13.67 0.10 13.32
N ILE A 274 -13.45 0.51 12.07
CA ILE A 274 -14.35 0.21 10.95
C ILE A 274 -14.45 -1.30 10.70
N TYR A 275 -13.33 -2.02 10.74
CA TYR A 275 -13.33 -3.45 10.46
C TYR A 275 -13.94 -4.27 11.60
N GLU A 276 -13.84 -3.81 12.84
CA GLU A 276 -14.52 -4.45 13.96
C GLU A 276 -16.05 -4.27 13.88
N GLN A 277 -16.53 -3.08 13.56
CA GLN A 277 -17.95 -2.83 13.29
C GLN A 277 -18.44 -3.71 12.13
N ARG A 278 -17.71 -3.69 11.01
CA ARG A 278 -18.04 -4.50 9.83
C ARG A 278 -18.08 -6.01 10.15
N ARG A 279 -17.17 -6.49 10.98
CA ARG A 279 -17.13 -7.89 11.43
C ARG A 279 -18.39 -8.25 12.23
N ARG A 280 -18.78 -7.41 13.19
CA ARG A 280 -20.01 -7.61 13.98
C ARG A 280 -21.25 -7.74 13.09
N VAL A 281 -21.36 -6.89 12.06
CA VAL A 281 -22.43 -6.97 11.06
C VAL A 281 -22.41 -8.30 10.30
N LEU A 282 -21.22 -8.72 9.82
CA LEU A 282 -21.04 -10.00 9.08
C LEU A 282 -21.30 -11.24 9.95
N GLU A 283 -20.98 -11.19 11.24
CA GLU A 283 -21.23 -12.27 12.20
C GLU A 283 -22.69 -12.37 12.62
N GLY A 284 -23.54 -11.44 12.14
CA GLY A 284 -24.98 -11.46 12.38
C GLY A 284 -25.40 -10.93 13.75
N ALA A 285 -24.62 -9.99 14.31
CA ALA A 285 -25.04 -9.30 15.53
C ALA A 285 -26.38 -8.58 15.31
N ASP A 286 -27.21 -8.56 16.35
CA ASP A 286 -28.41 -7.71 16.38
C ASP A 286 -27.98 -6.26 16.55
N LEU A 287 -28.33 -5.42 15.57
CA LEU A 287 -27.95 -4.01 15.49
C LEU A 287 -29.12 -3.06 15.75
N SER A 288 -30.30 -3.59 16.10
CA SER A 288 -31.51 -2.81 16.25
C SER A 288 -31.38 -1.64 17.24
N GLU A 289 -30.82 -1.90 18.43
CA GLU A 289 -30.61 -0.85 19.44
C GLU A 289 -29.57 0.18 18.94
N GLU A 290 -28.49 -0.27 18.29
CA GLU A 290 -27.44 0.60 17.76
C GLU A 290 -27.97 1.49 16.62
N VAL A 291 -28.82 0.96 15.75
CA VAL A 291 -29.48 1.73 14.69
C VAL A 291 -30.44 2.78 15.28
N LEU A 292 -31.20 2.43 16.32
CA LEU A 292 -32.05 3.40 17.00
C LEU A 292 -31.25 4.51 17.70
N ASP A 293 -30.10 4.18 18.25
CA ASP A 293 -29.17 5.19 18.79
C ASP A 293 -28.63 6.12 17.68
N TRP A 294 -28.36 5.59 16.48
CA TRP A 294 -27.98 6.41 15.33
C TRP A 294 -29.13 7.31 14.85
N VAL A 295 -30.36 6.82 14.86
CA VAL A 295 -31.55 7.66 14.57
C VAL A 295 -31.60 8.83 15.53
N ASP A 296 -31.46 8.58 16.83
CA ASP A 296 -31.48 9.63 17.84
C ASP A 296 -30.37 10.65 17.70
N GLU A 297 -29.14 10.16 17.39
CA GLU A 297 -27.97 11.01 17.16
C GLU A 297 -28.16 11.90 15.93
N VAL A 298 -28.60 11.33 14.80
CA VAL A 298 -28.81 12.06 13.55
C VAL A 298 -29.86 13.13 13.72
N ILE A 299 -31.00 12.83 14.39
CA ILE A 299 -32.05 13.81 14.68
C ILE A 299 -31.52 14.93 15.55
N ALA A 300 -30.79 14.61 16.61
CA ALA A 300 -30.21 15.62 17.49
C ALA A 300 -29.23 16.54 16.73
N ASN A 301 -28.46 16.00 15.82
CA ASN A 301 -27.53 16.76 14.98
C ASN A 301 -28.26 17.68 14.02
N VAL A 302 -29.30 17.19 13.33
CA VAL A 302 -30.14 18.01 12.43
C VAL A 302 -30.84 19.13 13.22
N VAL A 303 -31.46 18.83 14.36
CA VAL A 303 -32.07 19.86 15.21
C VAL A 303 -31.03 20.89 15.65
N ALA A 304 -29.82 20.47 16.04
CA ALA A 304 -28.76 21.37 16.47
C ALA A 304 -28.29 22.29 15.32
N GLU A 305 -28.28 21.81 14.08
CA GLU A 305 -27.90 22.60 12.90
C GLU A 305 -28.87 23.77 12.66
N PHE A 306 -30.19 23.53 12.78
CA PHE A 306 -31.20 24.57 12.53
C PHE A 306 -31.56 25.41 13.76
N THR A 307 -31.01 25.07 14.95
CA THR A 307 -31.27 25.79 16.22
C THR A 307 -29.98 26.36 16.81
N GLN A 308 -29.07 26.90 15.99
CA GLN A 308 -27.78 27.46 16.46
C GLN A 308 -27.96 28.76 17.24
N GLU A 309 -28.98 29.56 16.91
CA GLU A 309 -29.25 30.84 17.53
C GLU A 309 -29.70 30.70 19.00
N GLU A 310 -29.45 31.72 19.80
CA GLU A 310 -29.76 31.72 21.25
C GLU A 310 -31.27 31.77 21.55
N TYR A 311 -32.06 32.39 20.66
CA TYR A 311 -33.49 32.58 20.83
C TYR A 311 -34.29 31.72 19.87
N ALA A 312 -35.31 31.00 20.38
CA ALA A 312 -36.15 30.11 19.59
C ALA A 312 -36.92 30.83 18.46
N GLU A 313 -37.20 32.12 18.62
CA GLU A 313 -37.85 32.96 17.62
C GLU A 313 -37.02 33.21 16.37
N GLU A 314 -35.70 32.99 16.45
CA GLU A 314 -34.75 33.13 15.33
C GLU A 314 -34.48 31.80 14.63
N TRP A 315 -34.99 30.68 15.12
CA TRP A 315 -34.80 29.37 14.52
C TRP A 315 -35.63 29.20 13.24
N ASP A 316 -35.06 28.62 12.21
CA ASP A 316 -35.76 28.29 10.96
C ASP A 316 -36.47 26.94 11.09
N LEU A 317 -37.62 26.95 11.78
CA LEU A 317 -38.44 25.76 11.99
C LEU A 317 -39.00 25.20 10.67
N ASP A 318 -39.24 26.05 9.66
CA ASP A 318 -39.73 25.61 8.35
C ASP A 318 -38.64 24.86 7.57
N ALA A 319 -37.37 25.22 7.74
CA ALA A 319 -36.25 24.48 7.17
C ALA A 319 -36.00 23.17 7.96
N LEU A 320 -36.04 23.21 9.28
CA LEU A 320 -35.91 22.05 10.17
C LEU A 320 -36.92 20.96 9.81
N THR A 321 -38.20 21.31 9.79
CA THR A 321 -39.29 20.33 9.52
C THR A 321 -39.18 19.74 8.12
N ARG A 322 -38.78 20.53 7.11
CA ARG A 322 -38.48 20.01 5.77
C ARG A 322 -37.31 19.06 5.77
N GLY A 323 -36.19 19.39 6.45
CA GLY A 323 -35.04 18.54 6.54
C GLY A 323 -35.35 17.19 7.19
N LEU A 324 -36.14 17.18 8.25
CA LEU A 324 -36.56 15.95 8.92
C LEU A 324 -37.61 15.16 8.12
N ALA A 325 -38.49 15.85 7.37
CA ALA A 325 -39.37 15.20 6.42
C ALA A 325 -38.60 14.51 5.29
N ASP A 326 -37.56 15.15 4.79
CA ASP A 326 -36.66 14.58 3.77
C ASP A 326 -35.81 13.43 4.35
N LEU A 327 -35.42 13.46 5.61
CA LEU A 327 -34.59 12.45 6.26
C LEU A 327 -35.37 11.15 6.55
N TYR A 328 -36.51 11.25 7.24
CA TYR A 328 -37.26 10.07 7.70
C TYR A 328 -38.77 10.13 7.46
N GLY A 329 -39.25 11.12 6.73
CA GLY A 329 -40.66 11.27 6.39
C GLY A 329 -41.52 11.86 7.49
N SER A 330 -40.96 12.74 8.38
CA SER A 330 -41.73 13.40 9.43
C SER A 330 -42.93 14.17 8.85
N GLU A 331 -44.06 14.08 9.51
CA GLU A 331 -45.28 14.85 9.19
C GLU A 331 -45.48 16.05 10.11
N ILE A 332 -44.61 16.22 11.12
CA ILE A 332 -44.66 17.34 12.06
C ILE A 332 -44.41 18.65 11.32
N THR A 333 -45.31 19.59 11.45
CA THR A 333 -45.22 20.89 10.79
C THR A 333 -44.71 21.98 11.74
N ALA A 334 -44.08 23.01 11.17
CA ALA A 334 -43.58 24.15 11.94
C ALA A 334 -44.73 24.91 12.67
N ASP A 335 -45.96 24.89 12.10
CA ASP A 335 -47.10 25.54 12.71
C ASP A 335 -47.60 24.77 13.94
N GLU A 336 -47.61 23.45 13.90
CA GLU A 336 -47.92 22.59 15.07
C GLU A 336 -46.94 22.86 16.21
N LEU A 337 -45.61 22.88 15.92
CA LEU A 337 -44.59 23.18 16.92
C LEU A 337 -44.78 24.57 17.56
N ARG A 338 -45.21 25.57 16.76
CA ARG A 338 -45.50 26.92 17.27
C ARG A 338 -46.76 26.98 18.13
N GLU A 339 -47.77 26.15 17.79
CA GLU A 339 -49.01 26.08 18.57
C GLU A 339 -48.79 25.34 19.89
N ASP A 340 -48.08 24.23 19.90
CA ASP A 340 -47.90 23.37 21.06
C ASP A 340 -46.98 24.01 22.13
N TYR A 341 -45.88 24.61 21.68
CA TYR A 341 -44.86 25.13 22.60
C TYR A 341 -44.89 26.65 22.79
N GLY A 342 -45.34 27.41 21.79
CA GLY A 342 -45.34 28.87 21.81
C GLY A 342 -43.98 29.46 22.23
N ALA A 343 -44.00 30.33 23.26
CA ALA A 343 -42.78 30.92 23.81
C ALA A 343 -41.92 29.97 24.69
N GLY A 344 -42.39 28.74 24.91
CA GLY A 344 -41.71 27.72 25.73
C GLY A 344 -40.90 26.70 24.91
N LEU A 345 -40.76 26.91 23.61
CA LEU A 345 -40.01 26.02 22.74
C LEU A 345 -38.51 25.95 23.12
N THR A 346 -38.04 24.76 23.38
CA THR A 346 -36.62 24.51 23.67
C THR A 346 -36.05 23.49 22.70
N ARG A 347 -34.72 23.49 22.55
CA ARG A 347 -34.03 22.51 21.69
C ARG A 347 -34.25 21.09 22.16
N GLU A 348 -34.22 20.89 23.48
CA GLU A 348 -34.42 19.58 24.11
C GLU A 348 -35.82 19.03 23.83
N ALA A 349 -36.86 19.88 23.84
CA ALA A 349 -38.23 19.47 23.51
C ALA A 349 -38.32 19.06 22.02
N LEU A 350 -37.73 19.84 21.11
CA LEU A 350 -37.68 19.47 19.69
C LEU A 350 -37.00 18.13 19.47
N VAL A 351 -35.84 17.91 20.09
CA VAL A 351 -35.10 16.64 19.98
C VAL A 351 -35.97 15.49 20.49
N GLU A 352 -36.62 15.61 21.65
CA GLU A 352 -37.47 14.58 22.24
C GLU A 352 -38.66 14.22 21.34
N ASP A 353 -39.34 15.24 20.80
CA ASP A 353 -40.51 15.04 19.93
C ASP A 353 -40.13 14.33 18.64
N PHE A 354 -39.08 14.81 17.94
CA PHE A 354 -38.66 14.22 16.69
C PHE A 354 -38.03 12.84 16.86
N GLN A 355 -37.30 12.59 17.95
CA GLN A 355 -36.79 11.25 18.27
C GLN A 355 -37.93 10.27 18.53
N THR A 356 -38.99 10.72 19.25
CA THR A 356 -40.16 9.90 19.52
C THR A 356 -40.93 9.56 18.23
N ASP A 357 -41.20 10.56 17.37
CA ASP A 357 -41.86 10.36 16.06
C ASP A 357 -41.04 9.41 15.16
N ALA A 358 -39.73 9.60 15.11
CA ALA A 358 -38.86 8.74 14.29
C ALA A 358 -38.84 7.29 14.78
N ARG A 359 -38.77 7.07 16.11
CA ARG A 359 -38.81 5.72 16.69
C ARG A 359 -40.15 5.03 16.45
N GLU A 360 -41.26 5.75 16.53
CA GLU A 360 -42.60 5.23 16.21
C GLU A 360 -42.72 4.87 14.74
N ARG A 361 -42.21 5.70 13.84
CA ARG A 361 -42.17 5.43 12.39
C ARG A 361 -41.26 4.25 12.04
N TYR A 362 -40.12 4.14 12.71
CA TYR A 362 -39.23 3.00 12.54
C TYR A 362 -39.86 1.68 12.93
N ALA A 363 -40.56 1.66 14.08
CA ALA A 363 -41.29 0.50 14.55
C ALA A 363 -42.47 0.14 13.63
N ALA A 364 -43.21 1.14 13.12
CA ALA A 364 -44.27 0.92 12.13
C ALA A 364 -43.75 0.31 10.83
N LYS A 365 -42.60 0.76 10.40
CA LYS A 365 -41.94 0.23 9.20
C LYS A 365 -41.42 -1.20 9.39
N GLU A 366 -40.89 -1.53 10.57
CA GLU A 366 -40.52 -2.91 10.92
C GLU A 366 -41.73 -3.84 10.91
N GLU A 367 -42.89 -3.37 11.41
CA GLU A 367 -44.15 -4.12 11.36
C GLU A 367 -44.65 -4.31 9.92
N GLU A 368 -44.53 -3.28 9.07
CA GLU A 368 -44.88 -3.32 7.64
C GLU A 368 -44.07 -4.37 6.88
N PHE A 369 -42.77 -4.45 7.13
CA PHE A 369 -41.87 -5.42 6.46
C PHE A 369 -42.11 -6.84 6.98
N GLY A 370 -42.55 -7.01 8.21
CA GLY A 370 -42.90 -8.29 8.78
C GLY A 370 -41.70 -9.16 9.11
N LEU A 371 -41.98 -10.47 9.24
CA LEU A 371 -40.99 -11.49 9.61
C LEU A 371 -40.58 -12.33 8.40
N ASP A 372 -39.33 -12.72 8.36
CA ASP A 372 -38.83 -13.74 7.45
C ASP A 372 -39.55 -15.09 7.73
N PRO A 373 -40.12 -15.74 6.73
CA PRO A 373 -40.86 -16.99 6.89
C PRO A 373 -40.02 -18.18 7.42
N GLU A 374 -38.69 -18.15 7.18
CA GLU A 374 -37.81 -19.25 7.57
C GLU A 374 -37.17 -19.06 8.95
N THR A 375 -36.75 -17.83 9.26
CA THR A 375 -35.99 -17.51 10.48
C THR A 375 -36.84 -16.93 11.59
N GLU A 376 -38.10 -16.56 11.30
CA GLU A 376 -39.01 -15.84 12.22
C GLU A 376 -38.41 -14.53 12.79
N THR A 377 -37.34 -13.99 12.13
CA THR A 377 -36.72 -12.71 12.49
C THR A 377 -37.28 -11.57 11.64
N PRO A 378 -37.35 -10.32 12.17
CA PRO A 378 -37.77 -9.18 11.37
C PRO A 378 -36.90 -9.01 10.12
N ILE A 379 -37.53 -8.87 8.94
CA ILE A 379 -36.82 -8.61 7.67
C ILE A 379 -35.96 -7.35 7.78
N MET A 380 -36.36 -6.41 8.63
CA MET A 380 -35.61 -5.19 8.92
C MET A 380 -34.16 -5.47 9.38
N ARG A 381 -33.90 -6.58 10.09
CA ARG A 381 -32.52 -6.98 10.52
C ARG A 381 -31.60 -7.28 9.34
N GLU A 382 -32.13 -7.88 8.27
CA GLU A 382 -31.36 -8.13 7.07
C GLU A 382 -31.12 -6.86 6.27
N LEU A 383 -32.15 -6.02 6.19
CA LEU A 383 -32.04 -4.72 5.54
C LEU A 383 -30.97 -3.83 6.23
N GLU A 384 -31.00 -3.74 7.56
CA GLU A 384 -29.99 -3.01 8.33
C GLU A 384 -28.57 -3.49 8.01
N ARG A 385 -28.34 -4.82 8.05
CA ARG A 385 -27.02 -5.38 7.70
C ARG A 385 -26.59 -5.02 6.30
N TYR A 386 -27.49 -5.14 5.34
CA TYR A 386 -27.19 -4.84 3.93
C TYR A 386 -26.82 -3.36 3.75
N VAL A 387 -27.66 -2.46 4.27
CA VAL A 387 -27.46 -1.02 4.14
C VAL A 387 -26.17 -0.59 4.83
N ILE A 388 -25.95 -1.04 6.07
CA ILE A 388 -24.72 -0.70 6.83
C ILE A 388 -23.48 -1.14 6.06
N LEU A 389 -23.42 -2.38 5.55
CA LEU A 389 -22.27 -2.86 4.79
C LEU A 389 -22.03 -2.04 3.52
N GLN A 390 -23.09 -1.72 2.78
CA GLN A 390 -23.01 -0.91 1.57
C GLN A 390 -22.45 0.48 1.85
N VAL A 391 -23.03 1.18 2.80
CA VAL A 391 -22.63 2.54 3.16
C VAL A 391 -21.20 2.57 3.71
N VAL A 392 -20.89 1.69 4.67
CA VAL A 392 -19.56 1.60 5.26
C VAL A 392 -18.49 1.33 4.19
N ASP A 393 -18.72 0.38 3.27
CA ASP A 393 -17.75 0.02 2.25
C ASP A 393 -17.50 1.16 1.23
N VAL A 394 -18.50 1.97 0.92
CA VAL A 394 -18.36 3.14 0.04
C VAL A 394 -17.64 4.28 0.76
N ARG A 395 -18.16 4.68 1.94
CA ARG A 395 -17.65 5.82 2.70
C ARG A 395 -16.23 5.59 3.23
N TRP A 396 -15.91 4.35 3.60
CA TRP A 396 -14.55 3.99 4.00
C TRP A 396 -13.54 4.15 2.86
N ARG A 397 -13.88 3.76 1.63
CA ARG A 397 -13.01 3.97 0.46
C ARG A 397 -12.76 5.45 0.19
N GLU A 398 -13.82 6.27 0.21
CA GLU A 398 -13.71 7.72 0.05
C GLU A 398 -12.81 8.33 1.15
N HIS A 399 -12.97 7.87 2.38
CA HIS A 399 -12.15 8.32 3.51
C HIS A 399 -10.67 7.94 3.34
N LEU A 400 -10.35 6.73 2.87
CA LEU A 400 -8.98 6.31 2.57
C LEU A 400 -8.33 7.24 1.56
N GLU A 401 -9.05 7.60 0.49
CA GLU A 401 -8.58 8.52 -0.53
C GLU A 401 -8.35 9.94 0.03
N ASN A 402 -9.30 10.44 0.82
CA ASN A 402 -9.17 11.73 1.48
C ASN A 402 -7.98 11.79 2.46
N MET A 403 -7.72 10.72 3.20
CA MET A 403 -6.57 10.62 4.09
C MET A 403 -5.24 10.54 3.32
N ASP A 404 -5.22 9.94 2.13
CA ASP A 404 -4.05 9.97 1.26
C ASP A 404 -3.77 11.39 0.74
N TYR A 405 -4.80 12.16 0.34
CA TYR A 405 -4.65 13.59 0.00
C TYR A 405 -4.14 14.41 1.19
N LEU A 406 -4.67 14.18 2.38
CA LEU A 406 -4.18 14.85 3.59
C LEU A 406 -2.70 14.55 3.83
N ARG A 407 -2.28 13.28 3.69
CA ARG A 407 -0.89 12.86 3.87
C ARG A 407 0.05 13.52 2.89
N GLU A 408 -0.34 13.69 1.63
CA GLU A 408 0.45 14.40 0.62
C GLU A 408 0.59 15.89 0.94
N GLY A 409 -0.49 16.52 1.43
CA GLY A 409 -0.54 17.95 1.69
C GLY A 409 0.03 18.39 3.04
N VAL A 410 0.00 17.53 4.06
CA VAL A 410 0.33 17.91 5.45
C VAL A 410 1.77 18.37 5.64
N HIS A 411 2.70 17.91 4.80
CA HIS A 411 4.11 18.34 4.86
C HIS A 411 4.31 19.84 4.65
N LEU A 412 3.38 20.51 3.97
CA LEU A 412 3.41 21.96 3.78
C LEU A 412 3.18 22.71 5.10
N ARG A 413 2.56 22.09 6.12
CA ARG A 413 2.35 22.66 7.45
C ARG A 413 3.68 22.97 8.17
N ALA A 414 4.76 22.25 7.82
CA ALA A 414 6.10 22.52 8.33
C ALA A 414 6.58 23.94 8.03
N MET A 415 6.12 24.57 6.96
CA MET A 415 6.42 25.98 6.64
C MET A 415 5.86 26.96 7.68
N ALA A 416 4.76 26.57 8.36
CA ALA A 416 4.17 27.33 9.46
C ALA A 416 4.74 26.90 10.84
N GLN A 417 5.87 26.19 10.88
CA GLN A 417 6.51 25.67 12.10
C GLN A 417 5.63 24.69 12.90
N LYS A 418 4.65 24.06 12.26
CA LYS A 418 3.83 23.00 12.84
C LYS A 418 4.43 21.64 12.53
N ASP A 419 4.32 20.69 13.48
CA ASP A 419 4.73 19.32 13.24
C ASP A 419 3.71 18.62 12.32
N PRO A 420 4.10 18.19 11.11
CA PRO A 420 3.19 17.59 10.15
C PRO A 420 2.47 16.34 10.70
N LEU A 421 3.11 15.56 11.56
CA LEU A 421 2.50 14.36 12.13
C LEU A 421 1.39 14.71 13.14
N VAL A 422 1.58 15.77 13.92
CA VAL A 422 0.57 16.24 14.87
C VAL A 422 -0.65 16.78 14.14
N GLU A 423 -0.43 17.59 13.10
CA GLU A 423 -1.52 18.11 12.25
C GLU A 423 -2.25 16.96 11.53
N TYR A 424 -1.52 15.99 10.98
CA TYR A 424 -2.11 14.82 10.33
C TYR A 424 -3.02 14.02 11.29
N ARG A 425 -2.62 13.87 12.55
CA ARG A 425 -3.43 13.19 13.56
C ARG A 425 -4.69 13.96 13.91
N ALA A 426 -4.56 15.28 14.08
CA ALA A 426 -5.68 16.14 14.44
C ALA A 426 -6.71 16.24 13.30
N GLU A 427 -6.27 16.63 12.11
CA GLU A 427 -7.13 16.73 10.92
C GLU A 427 -7.72 15.36 10.54
N GLY A 428 -6.93 14.28 10.62
CA GLY A 428 -7.40 12.91 10.35
C GLY A 428 -8.41 12.39 11.37
N HIS A 429 -8.35 12.85 12.64
CA HIS A 429 -9.35 12.52 13.63
C HIS A 429 -10.68 13.24 13.35
N GLU A 430 -10.63 14.53 13.01
CA GLU A 430 -11.83 15.31 12.62
C GLU A 430 -12.50 14.68 11.39
N MET A 431 -11.72 14.31 10.39
CA MET A 431 -12.24 13.63 9.19
C MET A 431 -12.86 12.27 9.52
N PHE A 432 -12.30 11.53 10.48
CA PHE A 432 -12.83 10.24 10.90
C PHE A 432 -14.15 10.38 11.71
N GLN A 433 -14.27 11.42 12.53
CA GLN A 433 -15.52 11.74 13.20
C GLN A 433 -16.60 12.12 12.17
N ALA A 434 -16.26 12.97 11.20
CA ALA A 434 -17.19 13.32 10.12
C ALA A 434 -17.62 12.10 9.29
N LEU A 435 -16.70 11.13 9.06
CA LEU A 435 -17.04 9.86 8.42
C LEU A 435 -18.10 9.10 9.22
N GLY A 436 -17.94 8.98 10.54
CA GLY A 436 -18.91 8.30 11.41
C GLY A 436 -20.30 8.93 11.30
N SER A 437 -20.39 10.25 11.45
CA SER A 437 -21.66 10.98 11.32
C SER A 437 -22.28 10.81 9.93
N ALA A 438 -21.50 10.87 8.85
CA ALA A 438 -22.02 10.66 7.50
C ALA A 438 -22.52 9.23 7.26
N ILE A 439 -21.88 8.21 7.85
CA ILE A 439 -22.35 6.83 7.79
C ILE A 439 -23.71 6.71 8.50
N HIS A 440 -23.83 7.25 9.73
CA HIS A 440 -25.08 7.19 10.49
C HIS A 440 -26.22 7.89 9.75
N GLU A 441 -25.98 9.10 9.23
CA GLU A 441 -26.98 9.87 8.48
C GLU A 441 -27.46 9.13 7.23
N GLU A 442 -26.52 8.60 6.41
CA GLU A 442 -26.86 7.89 5.18
C GLU A 442 -27.58 6.57 5.45
N VAL A 443 -27.15 5.81 6.48
CA VAL A 443 -27.82 4.57 6.88
C VAL A 443 -29.25 4.85 7.33
N VAL A 444 -29.45 5.85 8.21
CA VAL A 444 -30.77 6.25 8.70
C VAL A 444 -31.67 6.66 7.53
N ALA A 445 -31.19 7.55 6.65
CA ALA A 445 -31.96 7.98 5.49
C ALA A 445 -32.36 6.80 4.58
N LEU A 446 -31.43 5.89 4.29
CA LEU A 446 -31.71 4.73 3.45
C LEU A 446 -32.70 3.75 4.10
N LEU A 447 -32.60 3.52 5.41
CA LEU A 447 -33.54 2.64 6.12
C LEU A 447 -34.97 3.19 6.13
N PHE A 448 -35.14 4.49 6.30
CA PHE A 448 -36.48 5.11 6.27
C PHE A 448 -37.07 5.20 4.85
N HIS A 449 -36.25 5.24 3.79
CA HIS A 449 -36.73 5.31 2.41
C HIS A 449 -36.78 3.94 1.71
N ALA A 450 -36.40 2.86 2.38
CA ALA A 450 -36.47 1.52 1.82
C ALA A 450 -37.94 1.12 1.56
N GLU A 451 -38.24 0.54 0.40
CA GLU A 451 -39.56 -0.01 0.04
C GLU A 451 -39.38 -1.45 -0.42
N ILE A 452 -40.26 -2.33 0.02
CA ILE A 452 -40.30 -3.72 -0.49
C ILE A 452 -41.28 -3.75 -1.67
N THR A 453 -40.79 -3.97 -2.88
CA THR A 453 -41.65 -4.17 -4.04
C THR A 453 -42.13 -5.61 -4.09
N THR A 454 -43.43 -5.82 -4.23
CA THR A 454 -44.08 -7.14 -4.27
C THR A 454 -43.63 -8.05 -5.42
N GLU A 455 -43.05 -7.49 -6.48
CA GLU A 455 -42.46 -8.28 -7.58
C GLU A 455 -41.11 -8.91 -7.17
N GLU A 456 -40.37 -8.26 -6.30
CA GLU A 456 -39.09 -8.77 -5.78
C GLU A 456 -39.29 -9.79 -4.66
N ALA A 457 -40.32 -9.63 -3.83
CA ALA A 457 -40.72 -10.65 -2.85
C ALA A 457 -41.14 -11.96 -3.56
N ALA A 458 -41.85 -11.88 -4.67
CA ALA A 458 -42.21 -13.06 -5.48
C ALA A 458 -41.02 -13.70 -6.21
N GLN A 459 -39.98 -12.93 -6.53
CA GLN A 459 -38.73 -13.45 -7.11
C GLN A 459 -37.82 -14.08 -6.03
N LEU A 460 -37.84 -13.56 -4.81
CA LEU A 460 -37.17 -14.15 -3.62
C LEU A 460 -37.77 -15.53 -3.31
N GLU A 461 -39.08 -15.66 -3.26
CA GLU A 461 -39.76 -16.95 -3.07
C GLU A 461 -39.43 -17.96 -4.18
N GLN A 462 -39.30 -17.50 -5.44
CA GLN A 462 -38.94 -18.36 -6.57
C GLN A 462 -37.47 -18.74 -6.59
N ALA A 463 -36.57 -17.87 -6.14
CA ALA A 463 -35.14 -18.15 -6.04
C ALA A 463 -34.84 -19.13 -4.91
N GLN A 464 -35.47 -18.98 -3.75
CA GLN A 464 -35.36 -19.89 -2.61
C GLN A 464 -35.89 -21.31 -2.94
N ALA A 465 -36.97 -21.41 -3.70
CA ALA A 465 -37.50 -22.67 -4.20
C ALA A 465 -36.57 -23.38 -5.22
N ALA A 466 -35.70 -22.64 -5.88
CA ALA A 466 -34.72 -23.17 -6.85
C ALA A 466 -33.41 -23.64 -6.23
N GLU A 467 -33.02 -23.19 -5.05
CA GLU A 467 -31.74 -23.51 -4.38
C GLU A 467 -31.73 -24.81 -3.56
N GLY A 468 -32.83 -25.56 -3.55
CA GLY A 468 -32.90 -26.88 -2.86
C GLY A 468 -31.95 -27.96 -3.37
N ASN A 469 -31.11 -27.71 -4.37
CA ASN A 469 -30.13 -28.70 -4.86
C ASN A 469 -28.91 -28.02 -5.53
N GLY A 470 -27.84 -27.84 -4.81
CA GLY A 470 -26.59 -27.49 -5.49
C GLY A 470 -25.42 -27.12 -4.55
N ASN A 471 -24.38 -27.90 -4.58
CA ASN A 471 -23.08 -27.64 -3.97
C ASN A 471 -22.55 -26.25 -4.35
N LEU A 472 -22.43 -25.35 -3.38
CA LEU A 472 -21.77 -24.06 -3.53
C LEU A 472 -20.25 -24.26 -3.75
N ARG A 473 -19.81 -23.96 -4.94
CA ARG A 473 -18.38 -23.85 -5.29
C ARG A 473 -18.00 -22.37 -5.28
N TYR A 474 -17.20 -21.97 -4.30
CA TYR A 474 -16.63 -20.63 -4.28
C TYR A 474 -15.51 -20.53 -5.31
N GLU A 475 -15.75 -19.84 -6.41
CA GLU A 475 -14.68 -19.32 -7.29
C GLU A 475 -14.51 -17.82 -6.97
N HIS A 476 -13.33 -17.46 -6.47
CA HIS A 476 -12.94 -16.06 -6.31
C HIS A 476 -12.54 -15.50 -7.67
N GLU A 477 -13.47 -14.85 -8.37
CA GLU A 477 -13.12 -13.88 -9.40
C GLU A 477 -12.95 -12.50 -8.77
N ALA A 478 -11.86 -11.82 -9.13
CA ALA A 478 -11.54 -10.47 -8.66
C ALA A 478 -12.62 -9.48 -9.10
N LEU A 479 -13.27 -8.86 -8.13
CA LEU A 479 -14.35 -7.90 -8.33
C LEU A 479 -13.83 -6.59 -8.95
N ALA A 480 -14.28 -6.27 -10.14
CA ALA A 480 -14.06 -4.99 -10.79
C ALA A 480 -15.30 -4.10 -10.60
N GLY A 481 -15.17 -3.05 -9.79
CA GLY A 481 -16.11 -1.93 -9.73
C GLY A 481 -17.41 -2.16 -8.93
N ALA A 482 -18.09 -1.07 -8.61
CA ALA A 482 -19.36 -1.06 -7.87
C ALA A 482 -20.49 -1.84 -8.60
N ASP A 483 -20.45 -1.91 -9.93
CA ASP A 483 -21.40 -2.68 -10.73
C ASP A 483 -21.21 -4.21 -10.59
N ALA A 484 -20.02 -4.67 -10.21
CA ALA A 484 -19.76 -6.08 -9.94
C ALA A 484 -20.31 -6.51 -8.57
N ILE A 485 -20.39 -5.58 -7.61
CA ILE A 485 -21.00 -5.83 -6.30
C ILE A 485 -22.52 -6.00 -6.41
N SER A 486 -23.17 -5.21 -7.26
CA SER A 486 -24.61 -5.34 -7.53
C SER A 486 -24.97 -6.61 -8.32
N GLN A 487 -24.03 -7.16 -9.10
CA GLN A 487 -24.22 -8.41 -9.84
C GLN A 487 -23.84 -9.66 -9.02
N SER A 488 -22.97 -9.55 -8.01
CA SER A 488 -22.61 -10.65 -7.11
C SER A 488 -23.58 -10.81 -5.93
N ALA A 489 -24.35 -9.77 -5.61
CA ALA A 489 -25.50 -9.83 -4.72
C ALA A 489 -26.75 -10.44 -5.38
N GLY A 490 -26.63 -10.95 -6.59
CA GLY A 490 -27.69 -11.65 -7.33
C GLY A 490 -28.07 -13.01 -6.75
N GLY A 491 -28.22 -13.07 -5.45
CA GLY A 491 -28.73 -14.21 -4.71
C GLY A 491 -29.88 -13.85 -3.79
N ASN A 492 -30.04 -12.60 -3.34
CA ASN A 492 -31.21 -12.22 -2.53
C ASN A 492 -31.56 -10.77 -2.84
N GLY A 493 -32.62 -10.59 -3.60
CA GLY A 493 -33.03 -9.34 -4.20
C GLY A 493 -33.67 -8.38 -3.21
N LEU A 494 -32.88 -7.50 -2.66
CA LEU A 494 -33.34 -6.20 -2.18
C LEU A 494 -32.75 -5.17 -3.12
N THR A 495 -33.42 -4.89 -4.23
CA THR A 495 -33.09 -3.73 -5.05
C THR A 495 -33.74 -2.52 -4.43
N MET A 496 -32.92 -1.71 -3.80
CA MET A 496 -33.35 -0.39 -3.37
C MET A 496 -33.64 0.47 -4.58
N ALA A 497 -34.79 1.13 -4.58
CA ALA A 497 -35.11 2.16 -5.57
C ALA A 497 -34.19 3.39 -5.34
N SER A 498 -32.89 3.22 -5.63
CA SER A 498 -31.89 4.31 -5.59
C SER A 498 -32.13 5.40 -6.66
N ALA A 499 -33.22 5.31 -7.41
CA ALA A 499 -33.57 6.28 -8.45
C ALA A 499 -34.30 7.53 -7.94
N ALA A 500 -34.80 7.55 -6.72
CA ALA A 500 -35.61 8.68 -6.21
C ALA A 500 -34.79 9.68 -5.38
N ILE A 501 -33.68 9.26 -4.76
CA ILE A 501 -32.85 10.16 -3.93
C ILE A 501 -31.83 10.94 -4.76
N ALA A 502 -31.49 10.49 -5.97
CA ALA A 502 -30.62 11.22 -6.90
C ALA A 502 -31.24 12.50 -7.49
N GLY A 503 -32.49 12.81 -7.17
CA GLY A 503 -33.22 13.98 -7.69
C GLY A 503 -33.25 15.20 -6.78
N GLY A 504 -32.85 15.10 -5.53
CA GLY A 504 -32.97 16.18 -4.54
C GLY A 504 -31.66 16.87 -4.16
N LEU A 505 -30.54 16.22 -4.30
CA LEU A 505 -29.21 16.81 -4.08
C LEU A 505 -28.43 16.91 -5.39
N SER A 506 -29.00 17.59 -6.39
CA SER A 506 -28.24 18.12 -7.50
C SER A 506 -27.46 19.37 -7.07
N ALA A 507 -26.46 19.20 -6.21
CA ALA A 507 -25.27 19.96 -6.41
C ALA A 507 -24.76 19.52 -7.79
N GLU A 508 -24.73 20.44 -8.74
CA GLU A 508 -24.21 20.27 -10.08
C GLU A 508 -22.85 19.57 -10.03
N SER A 509 -22.86 18.24 -10.02
CA SER A 509 -21.75 17.48 -10.59
C SER A 509 -21.88 17.63 -12.09
N GLY A 510 -21.50 18.81 -12.59
CA GLY A 510 -21.18 18.97 -13.98
C GLY A 510 -20.21 17.83 -14.28
N SER A 511 -20.66 16.88 -15.07
CA SER A 511 -19.77 16.03 -15.83
C SER A 511 -18.83 16.98 -16.54
N VAL A 512 -17.65 17.19 -15.97
CA VAL A 512 -16.51 17.76 -16.67
C VAL A 512 -16.16 16.68 -17.69
N SER A 513 -16.83 16.74 -18.85
CA SER A 513 -16.25 16.18 -20.04
C SER A 513 -14.94 16.94 -20.17
N THR A 514 -13.84 16.30 -19.85
CA THR A 514 -12.51 16.72 -20.21
C THR A 514 -12.44 16.65 -21.73
N GLN A 515 -13.03 17.65 -22.38
CA GLN A 515 -12.61 17.98 -23.73
C GLN A 515 -11.15 18.36 -23.59
N GLN A 516 -10.31 17.53 -24.12
CA GLN A 516 -8.91 17.80 -24.31
C GLN A 516 -8.83 19.13 -25.05
N ILE A 517 -8.50 20.21 -24.35
CA ILE A 517 -8.25 21.51 -24.95
C ILE A 517 -6.94 21.33 -25.71
N VAL A 518 -7.06 21.01 -26.99
CA VAL A 518 -5.94 21.05 -27.93
C VAL A 518 -5.63 22.53 -28.10
N LYS A 519 -4.61 23.01 -27.39
CA LYS A 519 -4.12 24.38 -27.57
C LYS A 519 -3.72 24.55 -29.03
N SER A 520 -4.24 25.59 -29.66
CA SER A 520 -3.86 25.95 -31.02
C SER A 520 -2.35 26.23 -31.08
N GLU A 521 -1.74 26.06 -32.25
CA GLU A 521 -0.31 26.36 -32.46
C GLU A 521 0.06 27.78 -32.00
N GLN A 522 -0.91 28.71 -32.00
CA GLN A 522 -0.73 30.10 -31.56
C GLN A 522 -0.65 30.22 -30.03
N GLU A 523 -1.24 29.33 -29.27
CA GLU A 523 -1.22 29.28 -27.80
C GLU A 523 -0.03 28.51 -27.23
N GLN A 524 0.73 27.83 -28.08
CA GLN A 524 1.92 27.06 -27.69
C GLN A 524 3.21 27.90 -27.77
N ILE A 525 3.14 29.14 -28.29
CA ILE A 525 4.32 29.97 -28.50
C ILE A 525 4.79 30.60 -27.19
N GLY A 526 6.02 30.33 -26.82
CA GLY A 526 6.67 30.91 -25.64
C GLY A 526 6.94 32.41 -25.78
N ARG A 527 6.97 33.15 -24.66
CA ARG A 527 7.18 34.62 -24.62
C ARG A 527 8.40 35.10 -25.41
N ASN A 528 9.42 34.29 -25.58
CA ASN A 528 10.68 34.65 -26.26
C ASN A 528 10.79 34.11 -27.69
N ASP A 529 9.83 33.31 -28.16
CA ASP A 529 9.82 32.73 -29.49
C ASP A 529 9.46 33.76 -30.57
N PRO A 530 9.80 33.53 -31.84
CA PRO A 530 9.38 34.37 -32.95
C PRO A 530 7.84 34.45 -33.02
N CYS A 531 7.32 35.65 -33.23
CA CYS A 531 5.88 35.83 -33.32
C CYS A 531 5.31 35.17 -34.58
N TRP A 532 4.20 34.44 -34.43
CA TRP A 532 3.50 33.73 -35.52
C TRP A 532 3.09 34.62 -36.69
N CYS A 533 3.00 35.95 -36.52
CA CYS A 533 2.63 36.89 -37.57
C CYS A 533 3.73 37.14 -38.60
N GLY A 534 4.88 36.50 -38.52
CA GLY A 534 5.98 36.67 -39.47
C GLY A 534 6.75 37.97 -39.36
N SER A 535 6.52 38.79 -38.33
CA SER A 535 7.17 40.11 -38.14
C SER A 535 8.64 40.06 -37.75
N GLY A 536 9.22 38.89 -37.49
CA GLY A 536 10.57 38.69 -37.01
C GLY A 536 10.83 39.15 -35.57
N LYS A 537 9.81 39.69 -34.89
CA LYS A 537 9.91 40.09 -33.48
C LYS A 537 9.53 38.97 -32.54
N LYS A 538 10.11 38.99 -31.32
CA LYS A 538 9.72 38.04 -30.26
C LYS A 538 8.25 38.25 -29.87
N PHE A 539 7.51 37.17 -29.56
CA PHE A 539 6.09 37.23 -29.23
C PHE A 539 5.74 38.30 -28.18
N LYS A 540 6.51 38.39 -27.09
CA LYS A 540 6.34 39.44 -26.04
C LYS A 540 6.51 40.87 -26.49
N LYS A 541 7.04 41.13 -27.71
CA LYS A 541 7.23 42.48 -28.28
C LYS A 541 6.34 42.70 -29.51
N CYS A 542 5.36 41.82 -29.74
CA CYS A 542 4.45 41.90 -30.88
C CYS A 542 3.00 41.66 -30.44
N HIS A 543 2.53 40.40 -30.39
CA HIS A 543 1.15 40.04 -30.03
C HIS A 543 1.02 39.57 -28.58
N GLY A 544 2.10 39.43 -27.84
CA GLY A 544 2.13 39.09 -26.42
C GLY A 544 2.52 40.30 -25.53
N ALA A 545 2.35 41.52 -26.02
CA ALA A 545 2.62 42.74 -25.26
C ALA A 545 1.42 43.11 -24.38
#